data_b73c888a03d5d00db42e36f68786837c
#
_entry.id   b73c888a03d5d00db42e36f68786837c
#
_cell.length_a   1.000
_cell.length_b   1.000
_cell.length_c   1.000
_cell.angle_alpha   90.00
_cell.angle_beta   90.00
_cell.angle_gamma   90.00
#
_symmetry.space_group_name_H-M   'P 1'
#
loop_
_entity.id
_entity.type
_entity.pdbx_description
1 polymer ?
#
loop_
_entity_poly.entity_id
_entity_poly.type
_entity_poly.pdbx_seq_one_letter_code
_entity_poly.pdbx_strand_id
1 'polypeptide(L)'
;MCGIVGYTGSQAAAPILLDGLKKLEYRGYDSAGIAVLNDNLIAVSKVTGRIANLCERTADGKNCPGTVGIGHTRWATHGAPTDTNAHPHMSNDGKFAVVHNGIIENYIALREELIQKGYRFESQTDTEVIVHLIEMYYTGDLKKAVIKTSARLQGSYALGVVCTDEPEKVYVAREASPLILGVGVGENYFASDVTALVSYTRNAIYMDDGEFAEITPDSITVFNPAGQPTHKKISRITWDIQSAEKGGYEHFMLKEIIEQPRAVKATIAPRIKDGEIILDETELTADYLESINKIVITACGSAYYAGCAGKYAIEKLCRIPVQVELASELRYSDPLIDEHTLLIVLSQSGETADTIAAMKECKSRGAKTLAVVNVVGSTIANTADHTLYTWAGPEIAVATTKGYTTQVSVLYLFALYAAKKMNRIDDELYNTLLAALKTLPKKIQEALDMNSAIPTLAKKYHGADSMFFIGRNTDYAVALEGALKMKEISYIHAESYAAGELKHGTIALIEEHQPVIAMCCNESIMEKTMSNIVEVKARGAEVLAVTFKDNQKIVSLADDMIYVPKIETIFTAAVEIVPLQLLAYYVAKENGCDIDKPKNLAKSVTVE
;
A
#
# COMPACT_ATOMS: atom_id res chain seq x y z
N MET A 1 5.40 -7.32 5.78
CA MET A 1 4.87 -8.25 4.75
C MET A 1 6.01 -8.94 4.01
N CYS A 2 5.81 -10.19 3.61
CA CYS A 2 6.84 -11.00 2.97
C CYS A 2 6.83 -10.86 1.43
N GLY A 3 7.93 -11.22 0.76
CA GLY A 3 8.02 -11.31 -0.68
C GLY A 3 8.28 -12.75 -1.11
N ILE A 4 7.54 -13.24 -2.10
CA ILE A 4 7.75 -14.56 -2.72
C ILE A 4 8.13 -14.39 -4.17
N VAL A 5 9.06 -15.21 -4.64
CA VAL A 5 9.41 -15.37 -6.05
C VAL A 5 9.63 -16.84 -6.34
N GLY A 6 9.22 -17.32 -7.50
CA GLY A 6 9.55 -18.65 -8.00
C GLY A 6 9.79 -18.64 -9.49
N TYR A 7 10.53 -19.66 -9.93
CA TYR A 7 10.97 -19.82 -11.31
C TYR A 7 11.04 -21.30 -11.69
N THR A 8 10.66 -21.59 -12.91
CA THR A 8 10.94 -22.84 -13.62
C THR A 8 11.26 -22.53 -15.08
N GLY A 9 12.34 -23.10 -15.62
CA GLY A 9 12.78 -22.82 -16.97
C GLY A 9 14.11 -23.46 -17.30
N SER A 10 14.83 -22.90 -18.26
CA SER A 10 16.13 -23.39 -18.73
C SER A 10 17.34 -22.65 -18.15
N GLN A 11 17.10 -21.49 -17.51
CA GLN A 11 18.17 -20.67 -16.93
C GLN A 11 18.46 -21.07 -15.48
N ALA A 12 19.60 -20.63 -14.94
CA ALA A 12 19.90 -20.79 -13.52
C ALA A 12 18.86 -20.06 -12.66
N ALA A 13 18.15 -20.79 -11.78
CA ALA A 13 17.07 -20.25 -10.99
C ALA A 13 17.56 -19.25 -9.92
N ALA A 14 18.67 -19.54 -9.23
CA ALA A 14 19.12 -18.74 -8.10
C ALA A 14 19.35 -17.25 -8.42
N PRO A 15 20.03 -16.84 -9.52
CA PRO A 15 20.16 -15.43 -9.89
C PRO A 15 18.82 -14.73 -10.14
N ILE A 16 17.86 -15.42 -10.77
CA ILE A 16 16.51 -14.90 -11.05
C ILE A 16 15.75 -14.69 -9.75
N LEU A 17 15.79 -15.66 -8.85
CA LEU A 17 15.17 -15.56 -7.52
C LEU A 17 15.75 -14.39 -6.72
N LEU A 18 17.08 -14.26 -6.68
CA LEU A 18 17.76 -13.19 -5.96
C LEU A 18 17.42 -11.80 -6.54
N ASP A 19 17.36 -11.66 -7.86
CA ASP A 19 16.95 -10.39 -8.50
C ASP A 19 15.50 -10.04 -8.17
N GLY A 20 14.59 -11.00 -8.27
CA GLY A 20 13.19 -10.81 -7.89
C GLY A 20 13.02 -10.46 -6.41
N LEU A 21 13.75 -11.14 -5.51
CA LEU A 21 13.72 -10.86 -4.07
C LEU A 21 14.32 -9.47 -3.74
N LYS A 22 15.37 -9.02 -4.44
CA LYS A 22 15.89 -7.64 -4.31
C LYS A 22 14.81 -6.59 -4.58
N LYS A 23 13.96 -6.84 -5.58
CA LYS A 23 12.84 -5.96 -5.94
C LYS A 23 11.68 -6.04 -4.96
N LEU A 24 11.57 -7.12 -4.17
CA LEU A 24 10.55 -7.30 -3.13
C LEU A 24 11.04 -6.98 -1.72
N GLU A 25 12.30 -6.57 -1.52
CA GLU A 25 12.86 -6.32 -0.19
C GLU A 25 12.11 -5.23 0.60
N TYR A 26 11.43 -4.30 -0.10
CA TYR A 26 10.57 -3.32 0.55
C TYR A 26 9.35 -3.94 1.28
N ARG A 27 9.03 -5.20 0.97
CA ARG A 27 7.96 -5.97 1.63
C ARG A 27 8.43 -6.68 2.90
N GLY A 28 9.71 -7.09 2.98
CA GLY A 28 10.27 -7.79 4.14
C GLY A 28 11.78 -7.87 4.04
N TYR A 29 12.47 -7.62 5.14
CA TYR A 29 13.93 -7.53 5.19
C TYR A 29 14.54 -8.12 6.47
N ASP A 30 13.75 -8.86 7.27
CA ASP A 30 14.22 -9.45 8.53
C ASP A 30 15.02 -10.73 8.31
N SER A 31 14.69 -11.47 7.27
CA SER A 31 15.46 -12.63 6.80
C SER A 31 15.11 -12.94 5.34
N ALA A 32 15.97 -13.68 4.65
CA ALA A 32 15.77 -14.10 3.28
C ALA A 32 16.29 -15.53 3.05
N GLY A 33 15.73 -16.20 2.04
CA GLY A 33 16.23 -17.51 1.64
C GLY A 33 15.69 -17.97 0.30
N ILE A 34 16.39 -18.94 -0.27
CA ILE A 34 16.03 -19.63 -1.52
C ILE A 34 16.13 -21.13 -1.35
N ALA A 35 15.30 -21.86 -2.07
CA ALA A 35 15.44 -23.30 -2.31
C ALA A 35 15.52 -23.52 -3.81
N VAL A 36 16.55 -24.21 -4.26
CA VAL A 36 16.80 -24.53 -5.66
C VAL A 36 16.89 -26.02 -5.84
N LEU A 37 16.17 -26.54 -6.81
CA LEU A 37 16.13 -27.94 -7.14
C LEU A 37 17.27 -28.27 -8.14
N ASN A 38 18.12 -29.24 -7.78
CA ASN A 38 19.20 -29.73 -8.60
C ASN A 38 19.31 -31.27 -8.44
N ASP A 39 19.19 -32.01 -9.53
CA ASP A 39 19.39 -33.47 -9.57
C ASP A 39 18.70 -34.24 -8.43
N ASN A 40 17.43 -34.06 -8.19
CA ASN A 40 16.65 -34.71 -7.13
C ASN A 40 17.04 -34.29 -5.69
N LEU A 41 17.75 -33.17 -5.52
CA LEU A 41 18.05 -32.59 -4.22
C LEU A 41 17.57 -31.12 -4.18
N ILE A 42 17.09 -30.71 -3.04
CA ILE A 42 16.74 -29.30 -2.79
C ILE A 42 17.88 -28.66 -1.99
N ALA A 43 18.60 -27.74 -2.65
CA ALA A 43 19.61 -26.93 -1.99
C ALA A 43 18.94 -25.69 -1.36
N VAL A 44 19.02 -25.56 -0.03
CA VAL A 44 18.44 -24.43 0.71
C VAL A 44 19.53 -23.53 1.24
N SER A 45 19.37 -22.20 1.04
CA SER A 45 20.21 -21.18 1.64
C SER A 45 19.35 -20.13 2.31
N LYS A 46 19.57 -19.88 3.61
CA LYS A 46 18.78 -18.95 4.43
C LYS A 46 19.70 -18.05 5.25
N VAL A 47 19.32 -16.79 5.43
CA VAL A 47 20.07 -15.83 6.25
C VAL A 47 19.15 -14.89 6.99
N THR A 48 19.57 -14.46 8.15
CA THR A 48 18.98 -13.34 8.87
C THR A 48 19.42 -12.01 8.25
N GLY A 49 18.54 -11.02 8.22
CA GLY A 49 18.81 -9.70 7.67
C GLY A 49 18.47 -9.56 6.18
N ARG A 50 19.06 -8.56 5.55
CA ARG A 50 18.74 -8.13 4.18
C ARG A 50 19.17 -9.11 3.10
N ILE A 51 18.54 -9.01 1.92
CA ILE A 51 18.85 -9.85 0.74
C ILE A 51 20.33 -9.80 0.33
N ALA A 52 21.03 -8.71 0.62
CA ALA A 52 22.46 -8.60 0.37
C ALA A 52 23.27 -9.72 1.06
N ASN A 53 22.89 -10.09 2.29
CA ASN A 53 23.52 -11.17 3.04
C ASN A 53 23.33 -12.53 2.33
N LEU A 54 22.13 -12.74 1.75
CA LEU A 54 21.84 -13.96 0.98
C LEU A 54 22.62 -13.99 -0.34
N CYS A 55 22.77 -12.86 -1.02
CA CYS A 55 23.59 -12.74 -2.22
C CYS A 55 25.06 -13.11 -1.92
N GLU A 56 25.62 -12.59 -0.84
CA GLU A 56 26.98 -12.92 -0.40
C GLU A 56 27.12 -14.41 -0.08
N ARG A 57 26.21 -14.97 0.73
CA ARG A 57 26.21 -16.39 1.13
C ARG A 57 26.12 -17.34 -0.04
N THR A 58 25.37 -16.98 -1.08
CA THR A 58 25.17 -17.80 -2.29
C THR A 58 26.16 -17.47 -3.42
N ALA A 59 27.09 -16.53 -3.21
CA ALA A 59 27.96 -15.96 -4.25
C ALA A 59 27.14 -15.50 -5.48
N ASP A 60 26.10 -14.67 -5.24
CA ASP A 60 25.11 -14.24 -6.23
C ASP A 60 24.44 -15.41 -6.97
N GLY A 61 24.15 -16.49 -6.25
CA GLY A 61 23.48 -17.68 -6.76
C GLY A 61 24.38 -18.73 -7.40
N LYS A 62 25.69 -18.48 -7.55
CA LYS A 62 26.63 -19.43 -8.18
C LYS A 62 26.77 -20.74 -7.41
N ASN A 63 26.60 -20.71 -6.09
CA ASN A 63 26.68 -21.88 -5.21
C ASN A 63 25.36 -22.67 -5.11
N CYS A 64 24.31 -22.25 -5.83
CA CYS A 64 22.99 -22.87 -5.83
C CYS A 64 22.58 -23.24 -7.27
N PRO A 65 23.21 -24.29 -7.86
CA PRO A 65 22.88 -24.70 -9.22
C PRO A 65 21.47 -25.30 -9.28
N GLY A 66 20.84 -25.19 -10.44
CA GLY A 66 19.49 -25.71 -10.73
C GLY A 66 18.65 -24.74 -11.53
N THR A 67 17.58 -25.23 -12.14
CA THR A 67 16.72 -24.49 -13.07
C THR A 67 15.30 -24.29 -12.55
N VAL A 68 14.99 -24.84 -11.37
CA VAL A 68 13.70 -24.65 -10.68
C VAL A 68 13.97 -24.20 -9.25
N GLY A 69 13.21 -23.24 -8.76
CA GLY A 69 13.39 -22.81 -7.39
C GLY A 69 12.33 -21.83 -6.90
N ILE A 70 12.34 -21.64 -5.59
CA ILE A 70 11.47 -20.73 -4.85
C ILE A 70 12.30 -19.88 -3.89
N GLY A 71 11.87 -18.67 -3.64
CA GLY A 71 12.57 -17.72 -2.77
C GLY A 71 11.64 -16.84 -1.99
N HIS A 72 12.15 -16.32 -0.87
CA HIS A 72 11.36 -15.56 0.09
C HIS A 72 12.17 -14.47 0.77
N THR A 73 11.56 -13.31 0.99
CA THR A 73 12.01 -12.29 1.96
C THR A 73 10.95 -12.16 3.06
N ARG A 74 11.39 -12.26 4.31
CA ARG A 74 10.50 -12.38 5.46
C ARG A 74 10.36 -11.06 6.22
N TRP A 75 9.13 -10.77 6.59
CA TRP A 75 8.74 -9.90 7.68
C TRP A 75 8.23 -10.79 8.82
N ALA A 76 8.91 -10.79 9.95
CA ALA A 76 8.63 -11.73 11.03
C ALA A 76 7.29 -11.42 11.71
N THR A 77 6.37 -12.39 11.67
CA THR A 77 5.10 -12.40 12.41
C THR A 77 5.12 -13.44 13.52
N HIS A 78 5.57 -14.66 13.22
CA HIS A 78 5.67 -15.79 14.13
C HIS A 78 7.13 -16.26 14.25
N GLY A 79 7.69 -16.21 15.45
CA GLY A 79 9.08 -16.53 15.73
C GLY A 79 10.07 -15.42 15.35
N ALA A 80 11.15 -15.30 16.12
CA ALA A 80 12.19 -14.28 15.93
C ALA A 80 12.86 -14.37 14.54
N PRO A 81 13.44 -13.28 14.01
CA PRO A 81 14.20 -13.32 12.76
C PRO A 81 15.53 -14.06 12.98
N THR A 82 15.53 -15.34 12.67
CA THR A 82 16.70 -16.25 12.73
C THR A 82 16.81 -17.02 11.42
N ASP A 83 17.99 -17.60 11.13
CA ASP A 83 18.18 -18.45 9.94
C ASP A 83 17.21 -19.65 9.95
N THR A 84 16.92 -20.23 11.12
CA THR A 84 15.99 -21.36 11.27
C THR A 84 14.57 -20.96 10.92
N ASN A 85 14.13 -19.79 11.38
CA ASN A 85 12.78 -19.26 11.12
C ASN A 85 12.64 -18.59 9.74
N ALA A 86 13.71 -18.41 8.98
CA ALA A 86 13.66 -17.93 7.61
C ALA A 86 13.07 -19.01 6.68
N HIS A 87 12.32 -18.57 5.65
CA HIS A 87 11.87 -19.46 4.58
C HIS A 87 12.97 -19.66 3.54
N PRO A 88 12.93 -20.75 2.77
CA PRO A 88 11.95 -21.86 2.73
C PRO A 88 12.05 -22.82 3.91
N HIS A 89 10.93 -23.52 4.22
CA HIS A 89 10.90 -24.65 5.15
C HIS A 89 10.90 -25.97 4.40
N MET A 90 11.62 -26.96 4.96
CA MET A 90 11.79 -28.30 4.37
C MET A 90 10.92 -29.33 5.10
N SER A 91 10.43 -30.35 4.37
CA SER A 91 9.87 -31.58 4.96
C SER A 91 10.90 -32.39 5.70
N ASN A 92 10.45 -33.28 6.60
CA ASN A 92 11.36 -34.13 7.37
C ASN A 92 12.10 -35.17 6.48
N ASP A 93 11.49 -35.59 5.38
CA ASP A 93 12.11 -36.49 4.40
C ASP A 93 13.01 -35.76 3.37
N GLY A 94 13.05 -34.43 3.41
CA GLY A 94 13.85 -33.59 2.51
C GLY A 94 13.35 -33.49 1.08
N LYS A 95 12.13 -33.98 0.79
CA LYS A 95 11.57 -34.01 -0.57
C LYS A 95 10.86 -32.72 -0.97
N PHE A 96 10.36 -31.93 -0.02
CA PHE A 96 9.56 -30.76 -0.27
C PHE A 96 10.18 -29.52 0.35
N ALA A 97 10.10 -28.40 -0.37
CA ALA A 97 10.34 -27.09 0.19
C ALA A 97 9.15 -26.16 -0.05
N VAL A 98 8.83 -25.34 0.94
CA VAL A 98 7.69 -24.41 0.92
C VAL A 98 8.12 -23.00 1.29
N VAL A 99 7.64 -22.02 0.54
CA VAL A 99 7.61 -20.60 0.92
C VAL A 99 6.17 -20.16 1.14
N HIS A 100 5.95 -19.26 2.08
CA HIS A 100 4.61 -18.82 2.49
C HIS A 100 4.60 -17.34 2.84
N ASN A 101 3.62 -16.61 2.28
CA ASN A 101 3.19 -15.31 2.74
C ASN A 101 1.80 -15.45 3.35
N GLY A 102 1.58 -14.88 4.52
CA GLY A 102 0.29 -14.93 5.22
C GLY A 102 0.44 -15.36 6.68
N ILE A 103 -0.67 -15.77 7.26
CA ILE A 103 -0.75 -16.34 8.62
C ILE A 103 -1.69 -17.55 8.60
N ILE A 104 -1.23 -18.66 9.14
CA ILE A 104 -2.04 -19.86 9.35
C ILE A 104 -2.59 -19.84 10.78
N GLU A 105 -3.83 -19.39 10.92
CA GLU A 105 -4.46 -19.14 12.22
C GLU A 105 -4.60 -20.40 13.06
N ASN A 106 -4.87 -21.55 12.44
CA ASN A 106 -5.03 -22.82 13.12
C ASN A 106 -3.72 -23.63 13.26
N TYR A 107 -2.55 -22.99 13.07
CA TYR A 107 -1.26 -23.69 13.06
C TYR A 107 -0.95 -24.45 14.37
N ILE A 108 -1.38 -23.95 15.52
CA ILE A 108 -1.12 -24.60 16.83
C ILE A 108 -1.76 -26.00 16.84
N ALA A 109 -3.04 -26.10 16.49
CA ALA A 109 -3.74 -27.40 16.45
C ALA A 109 -3.16 -28.34 15.41
N LEU A 110 -2.79 -27.83 14.24
CA LEU A 110 -2.13 -28.61 13.18
C LEU A 110 -0.74 -29.10 13.60
N ARG A 111 0.03 -28.27 14.29
CA ARG A 111 1.34 -28.62 14.83
C ARG A 111 1.26 -29.74 15.87
N GLU A 112 0.31 -29.65 16.80
CA GLU A 112 0.07 -30.69 17.81
C GLU A 112 -0.29 -32.03 17.15
N GLU A 113 -1.20 -32.01 16.19
CA GLU A 113 -1.56 -33.22 15.41
C GLU A 113 -0.36 -33.84 14.71
N LEU A 114 0.45 -33.04 14.03
CA LEU A 114 1.63 -33.49 13.30
C LEU A 114 2.70 -34.06 14.24
N ILE A 115 2.93 -33.43 15.40
CA ILE A 115 3.85 -33.96 16.41
C ILE A 115 3.39 -35.34 16.90
N GLN A 116 2.08 -35.52 17.17
CA GLN A 116 1.52 -36.82 17.55
C GLN A 116 1.71 -37.90 16.47
N LYS A 117 1.80 -37.50 15.19
CA LYS A 117 2.08 -38.37 14.06
C LYS A 117 3.57 -38.60 13.81
N GLY A 118 4.46 -38.00 14.63
CA GLY A 118 5.91 -38.23 14.56
C GLY A 118 6.69 -37.17 13.77
N TYR A 119 6.05 -36.11 13.27
CA TYR A 119 6.74 -35.03 12.57
C TYR A 119 7.58 -34.19 13.55
N ARG A 120 8.77 -33.79 13.14
CA ARG A 120 9.67 -32.94 13.91
C ARG A 120 9.61 -31.51 13.38
N PHE A 121 9.54 -30.55 14.28
CA PHE A 121 9.53 -29.13 13.97
C PHE A 121 10.85 -28.49 14.41
N GLU A 122 11.46 -27.73 13.53
CA GLU A 122 12.71 -27.01 13.79
C GLU A 122 12.47 -25.52 14.05
N SER A 123 11.44 -24.94 13.40
CA SER A 123 11.13 -23.52 13.50
C SER A 123 9.99 -23.21 14.47
N GLN A 124 9.85 -21.92 14.74
CA GLN A 124 8.74 -21.36 15.52
C GLN A 124 7.66 -20.76 14.63
N THR A 125 7.77 -20.96 13.30
CA THR A 125 6.83 -20.34 12.35
C THR A 125 5.54 -21.16 12.25
N ASP A 126 4.48 -20.49 11.87
CA ASP A 126 3.21 -21.10 11.47
C ASP A 126 3.35 -21.86 10.14
N THR A 127 4.29 -21.47 9.30
CA THR A 127 4.51 -22.02 7.96
C THR A 127 4.95 -23.49 7.96
N GLU A 128 5.70 -23.93 8.96
CA GLU A 128 6.28 -25.28 8.95
C GLU A 128 5.21 -26.37 8.98
N VAL A 129 4.00 -26.09 9.50
CA VAL A 129 2.89 -27.05 9.44
C VAL A 129 2.49 -27.37 7.98
N ILE A 130 2.67 -26.43 7.06
CA ILE A 130 2.27 -26.59 5.66
C ILE A 130 3.12 -27.66 4.99
N VAL A 131 4.45 -27.59 5.12
CA VAL A 131 5.35 -28.55 4.47
C VAL A 131 5.14 -29.96 5.02
N HIS A 132 4.88 -30.10 6.33
CA HIS A 132 4.60 -31.41 6.93
C HIS A 132 3.22 -31.96 6.57
N LEU A 133 2.21 -31.11 6.37
CA LEU A 133 0.92 -31.55 5.82
C LEU A 133 1.06 -32.02 4.37
N ILE A 134 1.86 -31.33 3.54
CA ILE A 134 2.16 -31.78 2.17
C ILE A 134 2.84 -33.14 2.19
N GLU A 135 3.88 -33.32 3.01
CA GLU A 135 4.56 -34.59 3.21
C GLU A 135 3.58 -35.71 3.63
N MET A 136 2.69 -35.42 4.59
CA MET A 136 1.70 -36.38 5.09
C MET A 136 0.69 -36.82 4.01
N TYR A 137 0.27 -35.89 3.14
CA TYR A 137 -0.73 -36.17 2.12
C TYR A 137 -0.16 -36.63 0.78
N TYR A 138 1.16 -36.57 0.62
CA TYR A 138 1.82 -36.96 -0.61
C TYR A 138 1.76 -38.48 -0.84
N THR A 139 1.24 -38.89 -1.98
CA THR A 139 1.13 -40.30 -2.42
C THR A 139 1.56 -40.44 -3.88
N GLY A 140 2.55 -39.64 -4.32
CA GLY A 140 3.02 -39.63 -5.71
C GLY A 140 2.32 -38.61 -6.61
N ASP A 141 1.54 -37.69 -6.05
CA ASP A 141 0.82 -36.63 -6.78
C ASP A 141 0.82 -35.36 -5.91
N LEU A 142 1.72 -34.41 -6.21
CA LEU A 142 1.89 -33.20 -5.41
C LEU A 142 0.66 -32.27 -5.50
N LYS A 143 -0.01 -32.21 -6.65
CA LYS A 143 -1.23 -31.44 -6.79
C LYS A 143 -2.29 -31.86 -5.76
N LYS A 144 -2.52 -33.17 -5.63
CA LYS A 144 -3.48 -33.68 -4.63
C LYS A 144 -3.04 -33.39 -3.20
N ALA A 145 -1.75 -33.47 -2.92
CA ALA A 145 -1.21 -33.14 -1.60
C ALA A 145 -1.43 -31.65 -1.26
N VAL A 146 -1.15 -30.75 -2.20
CA VAL A 146 -1.39 -29.30 -2.03
C VAL A 146 -2.86 -29.00 -1.80
N ILE A 147 -3.79 -29.57 -2.62
CA ILE A 147 -5.23 -29.39 -2.44
C ILE A 147 -5.71 -29.86 -1.07
N LYS A 148 -5.28 -31.05 -0.63
CA LYS A 148 -5.64 -31.58 0.69
C LYS A 148 -5.09 -30.72 1.83
N THR A 149 -3.88 -30.20 1.66
CA THR A 149 -3.26 -29.30 2.62
C THR A 149 -4.06 -28.00 2.71
N SER A 150 -4.32 -27.33 1.58
CA SER A 150 -5.06 -26.08 1.53
C SER A 150 -6.44 -26.19 2.18
N ALA A 151 -7.13 -27.32 2.00
CA ALA A 151 -8.42 -27.57 2.65
C ALA A 151 -8.37 -27.67 4.19
N ARG A 152 -7.17 -27.80 4.79
CA ARG A 152 -6.94 -27.86 6.24
C ARG A 152 -6.51 -26.51 6.83
N LEU A 153 -5.99 -25.63 6.00
CA LEU A 153 -5.48 -24.34 6.46
C LEU A 153 -6.63 -23.37 6.71
N GLN A 154 -6.51 -22.58 7.77
CA GLN A 154 -7.38 -21.43 8.07
C GLN A 154 -6.51 -20.18 8.14
N GLY A 155 -7.02 -19.06 7.62
CA GLY A 155 -6.30 -17.80 7.53
C GLY A 155 -5.85 -17.47 6.10
N SER A 156 -4.86 -16.62 5.96
CA SER A 156 -4.38 -16.12 4.67
C SER A 156 -3.09 -16.82 4.24
N TYR A 157 -2.98 -17.18 2.95
CA TYR A 157 -1.75 -17.74 2.42
C TYR A 157 -1.55 -17.47 0.93
N ALA A 158 -0.28 -17.28 0.56
CA ALA A 158 0.25 -17.48 -0.78
C ALA A 158 1.43 -18.44 -0.66
N LEU A 159 1.34 -19.60 -1.31
CA LEU A 159 2.30 -20.71 -1.19
C LEU A 159 3.07 -20.90 -2.48
N GLY A 160 4.36 -21.22 -2.37
CA GLY A 160 5.16 -21.81 -3.44
C GLY A 160 5.78 -23.11 -2.95
N VAL A 161 5.61 -24.20 -3.71
CA VAL A 161 6.02 -25.56 -3.34
C VAL A 161 6.84 -26.20 -4.45
N VAL A 162 7.98 -26.78 -4.11
CA VAL A 162 8.79 -27.62 -5.00
C VAL A 162 8.97 -29.01 -4.42
N CYS A 163 9.11 -30.02 -5.29
CA CYS A 163 9.24 -31.42 -4.93
C CYS A 163 10.32 -32.10 -5.76
N THR A 164 11.17 -32.93 -5.13
CA THR A 164 12.21 -33.70 -5.83
C THR A 164 11.68 -34.71 -6.81
N ASP A 165 10.48 -35.27 -6.56
CA ASP A 165 9.87 -36.29 -7.43
C ASP A 165 9.21 -35.66 -8.69
N GLU A 166 9.06 -34.32 -8.73
CA GLU A 166 8.51 -33.53 -9.85
C GLU A 166 9.43 -32.34 -10.20
N PRO A 167 10.65 -32.60 -10.70
CA PRO A 167 11.77 -31.65 -10.70
C PRO A 167 11.59 -30.42 -11.63
N GLU A 168 10.67 -30.46 -12.57
CA GLU A 168 10.39 -29.33 -13.50
C GLU A 168 9.19 -28.49 -13.08
N LYS A 169 8.50 -28.87 -11.99
CA LYS A 169 7.25 -28.26 -11.59
C LYS A 169 7.38 -27.43 -10.33
N VAL A 170 6.63 -26.35 -10.34
CA VAL A 170 6.32 -25.58 -9.14
C VAL A 170 4.81 -25.56 -8.95
N TYR A 171 4.37 -25.80 -7.72
CA TYR A 171 2.96 -25.67 -7.36
C TYR A 171 2.77 -24.43 -6.50
N VAL A 172 1.67 -23.72 -6.74
CA VAL A 172 1.29 -22.55 -5.96
C VAL A 172 -0.15 -22.64 -5.55
N ALA A 173 -0.50 -22.04 -4.41
CA ALA A 173 -1.87 -21.92 -3.93
C ALA A 173 -2.06 -20.54 -3.28
N ARG A 174 -3.28 -20.03 -3.34
CA ARG A 174 -3.59 -18.70 -2.82
C ARG A 174 -4.92 -18.67 -2.06
N GLU A 175 -4.92 -17.98 -0.92
CA GLU A 175 -6.09 -17.53 -0.18
C GLU A 175 -5.78 -16.18 0.48
N ALA A 176 -6.52 -15.13 0.14
CA ALA A 176 -6.41 -13.78 0.69
C ALA A 176 -5.04 -13.07 0.56
N SER A 177 -3.93 -13.78 0.32
CA SER A 177 -2.59 -13.20 0.10
C SER A 177 -2.28 -13.08 -1.40
N PRO A 178 -1.67 -11.97 -1.89
CA PRO A 178 -1.46 -11.77 -3.32
C PRO A 178 -0.48 -12.77 -3.93
N LEU A 179 -0.85 -13.32 -5.09
CA LEU A 179 -0.01 -14.19 -5.90
C LEU A 179 -0.30 -14.02 -7.40
N ILE A 180 0.76 -13.84 -8.18
CA ILE A 180 0.72 -13.51 -9.59
C ILE A 180 1.63 -14.49 -10.34
N LEU A 181 1.14 -15.02 -11.47
CA LEU A 181 1.91 -15.92 -12.33
C LEU A 181 2.43 -15.13 -13.54
N GLY A 182 3.71 -15.24 -13.82
CA GLY A 182 4.36 -14.63 -14.98
C GLY A 182 4.50 -15.63 -16.13
N VAL A 183 3.93 -15.31 -17.28
CA VAL A 183 3.98 -16.17 -18.47
C VAL A 183 5.15 -15.75 -19.35
N GLY A 184 6.15 -16.62 -19.48
CA GLY A 184 7.32 -16.47 -20.33
C GLY A 184 7.28 -17.33 -21.59
N VAL A 185 8.42 -17.59 -22.18
CA VAL A 185 8.60 -18.49 -23.35
C VAL A 185 9.67 -19.53 -23.01
N GLY A 186 9.25 -20.78 -22.80
CA GLY A 186 10.14 -21.83 -22.29
C GLY A 186 10.58 -21.64 -20.85
N GLU A 187 9.91 -20.77 -20.14
CA GLU A 187 10.14 -20.46 -18.74
C GLU A 187 8.93 -19.73 -18.14
N ASN A 188 8.62 -19.98 -16.88
CA ASN A 188 7.50 -19.35 -16.19
C ASN A 188 7.90 -18.96 -14.76
N TYR A 189 7.13 -18.04 -14.20
CA TYR A 189 7.43 -17.38 -12.94
C TYR A 189 6.20 -17.30 -12.05
N PHE A 190 6.40 -17.08 -10.76
CA PHE A 190 5.38 -16.53 -9.89
C PHE A 190 5.99 -15.56 -8.89
N ALA A 191 5.21 -14.62 -8.41
CA ALA A 191 5.63 -13.68 -7.38
C ALA A 191 4.43 -13.12 -6.62
N SER A 192 4.70 -12.58 -5.43
CA SER A 192 3.70 -11.85 -4.64
C SER A 192 3.44 -10.43 -5.15
N ASP A 193 4.25 -9.93 -6.11
CA ASP A 193 4.08 -8.62 -6.72
C ASP A 193 4.68 -8.59 -8.12
N VAL A 194 4.03 -7.86 -9.03
CA VAL A 194 4.47 -7.74 -10.44
C VAL A 194 5.84 -7.10 -10.59
N THR A 195 6.30 -6.29 -9.62
CA THR A 195 7.62 -5.65 -9.66
C THR A 195 8.77 -6.66 -9.76
N ALA A 196 8.61 -7.85 -9.20
CA ALA A 196 9.58 -8.93 -9.33
C ALA A 196 9.62 -9.55 -10.74
N LEU A 197 8.50 -9.50 -11.47
CA LEU A 197 8.30 -10.19 -12.75
C LEU A 197 8.60 -9.33 -13.97
N VAL A 198 8.40 -8.02 -13.87
CA VAL A 198 8.34 -7.09 -15.02
C VAL A 198 9.62 -7.05 -15.86
N SER A 199 10.78 -7.42 -15.30
CA SER A 199 12.05 -7.54 -16.02
C SER A 199 12.16 -8.80 -16.88
N TYR A 200 11.32 -9.80 -16.61
CA TYR A 200 11.36 -11.10 -17.26
C TYR A 200 10.17 -11.29 -18.19
N THR A 201 8.98 -10.91 -17.75
CA THR A 201 7.77 -10.98 -18.57
C THR A 201 6.80 -9.86 -18.22
N ARG A 202 6.04 -9.42 -19.24
CA ARG A 202 4.93 -8.48 -19.07
C ARG A 202 3.56 -9.15 -19.11
N ASN A 203 3.51 -10.47 -19.29
CA ASN A 203 2.29 -11.25 -19.34
C ASN A 203 2.03 -11.86 -17.96
N ALA A 204 0.96 -11.48 -17.32
CA ALA A 204 0.63 -11.90 -15.96
C ALA A 204 -0.77 -12.52 -15.87
N ILE A 205 -0.90 -13.54 -15.03
CA ILE A 205 -2.16 -14.13 -14.61
C ILE A 205 -2.34 -13.81 -13.13
N TYR A 206 -3.45 -13.18 -12.77
CA TYR A 206 -3.81 -12.92 -11.38
C TYR A 206 -4.66 -14.09 -10.87
N MET A 207 -4.26 -14.66 -9.75
CA MET A 207 -4.99 -15.76 -9.11
C MET A 207 -6.09 -15.20 -8.21
N ASP A 208 -7.22 -15.91 -8.15
CA ASP A 208 -8.31 -15.65 -7.22
C ASP A 208 -8.18 -16.49 -5.94
N ASP A 209 -8.94 -16.15 -4.89
CA ASP A 209 -8.93 -16.89 -3.63
C ASP A 209 -9.37 -18.35 -3.83
N GLY A 210 -8.70 -19.28 -3.15
CA GLY A 210 -8.92 -20.72 -3.26
C GLY A 210 -8.34 -21.38 -4.51
N GLU A 211 -7.75 -20.61 -5.42
CA GLU A 211 -7.11 -21.19 -6.60
C GLU A 211 -5.72 -21.74 -6.29
N PHE A 212 -5.33 -22.72 -7.09
CA PHE A 212 -3.96 -23.23 -7.13
C PHE A 212 -3.52 -23.43 -8.58
N ALA A 213 -2.18 -23.47 -8.81
CA ALA A 213 -1.66 -23.67 -10.15
C ALA A 213 -0.47 -24.62 -10.16
N GLU A 214 -0.35 -25.37 -11.26
CA GLU A 214 0.83 -26.10 -11.67
C GLU A 214 1.56 -25.26 -12.71
N ILE A 215 2.84 -25.01 -12.48
CA ILE A 215 3.72 -24.19 -13.30
C ILE A 215 4.86 -25.08 -13.79
N THR A 216 5.02 -25.20 -15.10
CA THR A 216 6.14 -25.87 -15.77
C THR A 216 6.85 -24.86 -16.68
N PRO A 217 8.03 -25.19 -17.26
CA PRO A 217 8.67 -24.30 -18.24
C PRO A 217 7.76 -23.91 -19.42
N ASP A 218 6.91 -24.83 -19.86
CA ASP A 218 6.13 -24.67 -21.09
C ASP A 218 4.65 -24.31 -20.84
N SER A 219 4.15 -24.44 -19.60
CA SER A 219 2.73 -24.24 -19.31
C SER A 219 2.43 -23.75 -17.90
N ILE A 220 1.33 -23.03 -17.77
CA ILE A 220 0.70 -22.71 -16.49
C ILE A 220 -0.75 -23.21 -16.55
N THR A 221 -1.13 -24.07 -15.62
CA THR A 221 -2.49 -24.55 -15.47
C THR A 221 -3.04 -24.14 -14.12
N VAL A 222 -4.06 -23.28 -14.13
CA VAL A 222 -4.78 -22.84 -12.92
C VAL A 222 -5.97 -23.74 -12.68
N PHE A 223 -6.22 -24.06 -11.41
CA PHE A 223 -7.32 -24.92 -10.97
C PHE A 223 -8.17 -24.17 -9.92
N ASN A 224 -9.48 -24.42 -9.96
CA ASN A 224 -10.41 -23.96 -8.93
C ASN A 224 -10.27 -24.79 -7.63
N PRO A 225 -10.93 -24.40 -6.52
CA PRO A 225 -10.89 -25.16 -5.26
C PRO A 225 -11.32 -26.62 -5.36
N ALA A 226 -12.12 -26.98 -6.38
CA ALA A 226 -12.54 -28.37 -6.65
C ALA A 226 -11.52 -29.18 -7.46
N GLY A 227 -10.38 -28.58 -7.83
CA GLY A 227 -9.33 -29.26 -8.61
C GLY A 227 -9.58 -29.30 -10.12
N GLN A 228 -10.53 -28.55 -10.63
CA GLN A 228 -10.86 -28.49 -12.05
C GLN A 228 -10.07 -27.35 -12.71
N PRO A 229 -9.50 -27.56 -13.91
CA PRO A 229 -8.81 -26.51 -14.64
C PRO A 229 -9.74 -25.32 -14.92
N THR A 230 -9.23 -24.11 -14.72
CA THR A 230 -9.94 -22.84 -15.03
C THR A 230 -9.19 -22.05 -16.09
N HIS A 231 -9.95 -21.37 -16.94
CA HIS A 231 -9.35 -20.51 -17.95
C HIS A 231 -9.15 -19.09 -17.39
N LYS A 232 -7.91 -18.64 -17.33
CA LYS A 232 -7.56 -17.30 -16.83
C LYS A 232 -7.14 -16.37 -17.96
N LYS A 233 -7.52 -15.13 -17.85
CA LYS A 233 -7.10 -14.09 -18.78
C LYS A 233 -5.64 -13.70 -18.49
N ILE A 234 -4.81 -13.68 -19.54
CA ILE A 234 -3.47 -13.10 -19.47
C ILE A 234 -3.61 -11.58 -19.59
N SER A 235 -3.19 -10.87 -18.57
CA SER A 235 -3.16 -9.41 -18.51
C SER A 235 -1.76 -8.91 -18.84
N ARG A 236 -1.67 -7.84 -19.65
CA ARG A 236 -0.38 -7.24 -19.98
C ARG A 236 -0.04 -6.12 -19.02
N ILE A 237 1.12 -6.23 -18.36
CA ILE A 237 1.68 -5.16 -17.51
C ILE A 237 2.12 -4.01 -18.40
N THR A 238 1.53 -2.83 -18.21
CA THR A 238 1.70 -1.66 -19.09
C THR A 238 2.73 -0.65 -18.58
N TRP A 239 3.20 -0.78 -17.35
CA TRP A 239 4.17 0.18 -16.80
C TRP A 239 5.59 -0.03 -17.34
N ASP A 240 6.35 1.07 -17.32
CA ASP A 240 7.75 1.06 -17.72
C ASP A 240 8.64 0.58 -16.55
N ILE A 241 9.63 -0.28 -16.85
CA ILE A 241 10.64 -0.76 -15.88
C ILE A 241 11.40 0.44 -15.27
N GLN A 242 11.70 1.48 -16.08
CA GLN A 242 12.37 2.70 -15.60
C GLN A 242 11.57 3.43 -14.50
N SER A 243 10.25 3.24 -14.47
CA SER A 243 9.41 3.82 -13.42
C SER A 243 9.65 3.19 -12.05
N ALA A 244 10.13 1.96 -11.98
CA ALA A 244 10.48 1.24 -10.76
C ALA A 244 11.95 1.41 -10.33
N GLU A 245 12.72 2.26 -11.03
CA GLU A 245 14.11 2.59 -10.69
C GLU A 245 14.18 3.98 -10.03
N LYS A 246 15.24 4.24 -9.24
CA LYS A 246 15.43 5.56 -8.59
C LYS A 246 15.60 6.72 -9.58
N GLY A 247 16.01 6.47 -10.81
CA GLY A 247 16.11 7.49 -11.86
C GLY A 247 17.05 8.67 -11.52
N GLY A 248 18.12 8.42 -10.77
CA GLY A 248 19.09 9.44 -10.35
C GLY A 248 18.76 10.13 -9.01
N TYR A 249 17.60 9.84 -8.41
CA TYR A 249 17.27 10.34 -7.07
C TYR A 249 17.97 9.52 -5.98
N GLU A 250 18.27 10.14 -4.88
CA GLU A 250 18.91 9.49 -3.73
C GLU A 250 17.99 8.42 -3.11
N HIS A 251 16.67 8.74 -3.00
CA HIS A 251 15.65 7.87 -2.44
C HIS A 251 14.43 7.77 -3.36
N PHE A 252 13.71 6.64 -3.30
CA PHE A 252 12.43 6.47 -4.00
C PHE A 252 11.40 7.50 -3.52
N MET A 253 11.32 7.75 -2.22
CA MET A 253 10.38 8.72 -1.66
C MET A 253 10.55 10.10 -2.29
N LEU A 254 11.77 10.60 -2.43
CA LEU A 254 12.01 11.90 -3.08
C LEU A 254 11.55 11.89 -4.55
N LYS A 255 11.90 10.84 -5.30
CA LYS A 255 11.42 10.65 -6.67
C LYS A 255 9.89 10.70 -6.74
N GLU A 256 9.22 9.98 -5.87
CA GLU A 256 7.77 9.86 -5.82
C GLU A 256 7.08 11.18 -5.41
N ILE A 257 7.69 11.97 -4.53
CA ILE A 257 7.24 13.33 -4.23
C ILE A 257 7.34 14.23 -5.48
N ILE A 258 8.45 14.17 -6.18
CA ILE A 258 8.67 15.00 -7.39
C ILE A 258 7.80 14.52 -8.58
N GLU A 259 7.42 13.26 -8.61
CA GLU A 259 6.54 12.71 -9.65
C GLU A 259 5.06 13.08 -9.50
N GLN A 260 4.63 13.67 -8.39
CA GLN A 260 3.21 13.95 -8.10
C GLN A 260 2.52 14.76 -9.21
N PRO A 261 3.10 15.82 -9.81
CA PRO A 261 2.44 16.54 -10.91
C PRO A 261 2.09 15.62 -12.08
N ARG A 262 3.00 14.72 -12.45
CA ARG A 262 2.80 13.75 -13.52
C ARG A 262 1.75 12.70 -13.14
N ALA A 263 1.81 12.18 -11.92
CA ALA A 263 0.88 11.19 -11.41
C ALA A 263 -0.55 11.73 -11.35
N VAL A 264 -0.74 12.93 -10.80
CA VAL A 264 -2.05 13.60 -10.74
C VAL A 264 -2.58 13.92 -12.14
N LYS A 265 -1.72 14.34 -13.08
CA LYS A 265 -2.12 14.53 -14.48
C LYS A 265 -2.62 13.22 -15.11
N ALA A 266 -1.90 12.11 -14.88
CA ALA A 266 -2.30 10.79 -15.38
C ALA A 266 -3.63 10.30 -14.75
N THR A 267 -3.90 10.68 -13.50
CA THR A 267 -5.16 10.39 -12.82
C THR A 267 -6.34 11.18 -13.40
N ILE A 268 -6.16 12.48 -13.62
CA ILE A 268 -7.25 13.41 -13.95
C ILE A 268 -7.51 13.51 -15.46
N ALA A 269 -6.46 13.69 -16.27
CA ALA A 269 -6.62 14.07 -17.66
C ALA A 269 -7.42 13.06 -18.52
N PRO A 270 -7.25 11.73 -18.38
CA PRO A 270 -8.02 10.76 -19.18
C PRO A 270 -9.52 10.77 -18.89
N ARG A 271 -9.91 11.27 -17.70
CA ARG A 271 -11.31 11.33 -17.24
C ARG A 271 -12.02 12.64 -17.54
N ILE A 272 -11.36 13.55 -18.25
CA ILE A 272 -11.97 14.81 -18.67
C ILE A 272 -12.02 14.84 -20.20
N LYS A 273 -13.22 14.71 -20.78
CA LYS A 273 -13.46 14.73 -22.22
C LYS A 273 -14.55 15.76 -22.53
N ASP A 274 -14.34 16.58 -23.54
CA ASP A 274 -15.28 17.58 -24.04
C ASP A 274 -15.84 18.53 -22.96
N GLY A 275 -15.05 18.83 -21.92
CA GLY A 275 -15.45 19.70 -20.82
C GLY A 275 -16.26 19.02 -19.72
N GLU A 276 -16.37 17.70 -19.75
CA GLU A 276 -17.08 16.92 -18.75
C GLU A 276 -16.19 15.86 -18.08
N ILE A 277 -16.50 15.52 -16.83
CA ILE A 277 -15.90 14.39 -16.15
C ILE A 277 -16.63 13.12 -16.55
N ILE A 278 -15.88 12.14 -17.04
CA ILE A 278 -16.38 10.84 -17.46
C ILE A 278 -15.72 9.78 -16.59
N LEU A 279 -16.52 9.00 -15.89
CA LEU A 279 -16.11 7.86 -15.07
C LEU A 279 -16.66 6.57 -15.69
N ASP A 280 -16.29 6.30 -16.95
CA ASP A 280 -16.78 5.16 -17.74
C ASP A 280 -16.40 3.80 -17.11
N GLU A 281 -15.42 3.80 -16.19
CA GLU A 281 -15.03 2.61 -15.43
C GLU A 281 -16.09 2.22 -14.38
N THR A 282 -17.11 3.07 -14.18
CA THR A 282 -18.17 2.84 -13.18
C THR A 282 -19.55 2.90 -13.81
N GLU A 283 -20.49 2.20 -13.22
CA GLU A 283 -21.92 2.26 -13.57
C GLU A 283 -22.71 3.14 -12.57
N LEU A 284 -22.08 4.20 -12.06
CA LEU A 284 -22.69 5.12 -11.11
C LEU A 284 -23.66 6.07 -11.85
N THR A 285 -24.89 5.58 -12.04
CA THR A 285 -25.95 6.36 -12.70
C THR A 285 -26.48 7.48 -11.82
N ALA A 286 -27.16 8.49 -12.44
CA ALA A 286 -27.80 9.56 -11.68
C ALA A 286 -28.84 9.02 -10.68
N ASP A 287 -29.68 8.06 -11.12
CA ASP A 287 -30.71 7.44 -10.28
C ASP A 287 -30.10 6.72 -9.06
N TYR A 288 -28.98 6.00 -9.26
CA TYR A 288 -28.29 5.38 -8.13
C TYR A 288 -27.69 6.42 -7.19
N LEU A 289 -27.00 7.43 -7.71
CA LEU A 289 -26.41 8.50 -6.88
C LEU A 289 -27.47 9.26 -6.09
N GLU A 290 -28.67 9.48 -6.65
CA GLU A 290 -29.78 10.11 -5.94
C GLU A 290 -30.41 9.19 -4.88
N SER A 291 -30.32 7.88 -5.03
CA SER A 291 -30.80 6.91 -4.03
C SER A 291 -29.89 6.81 -2.78
N ILE A 292 -28.66 7.33 -2.87
CA ILE A 292 -27.69 7.27 -1.75
C ILE A 292 -28.06 8.30 -0.69
N ASN A 293 -28.19 7.87 0.54
CA ASN A 293 -28.41 8.75 1.69
C ASN A 293 -27.15 8.96 2.55
N LYS A 294 -26.12 8.10 2.36
CA LYS A 294 -24.87 8.15 3.09
C LYS A 294 -23.70 7.61 2.25
N ILE A 295 -22.55 8.22 2.42
CA ILE A 295 -21.26 7.69 1.90
C ILE A 295 -20.40 7.31 3.10
N VAL A 296 -19.82 6.12 3.07
CA VAL A 296 -18.78 5.70 4.01
C VAL A 296 -17.47 5.53 3.22
N ILE A 297 -16.41 6.18 3.69
CA ILE A 297 -15.06 6.00 3.15
C ILE A 297 -14.28 5.17 4.15
N THR A 298 -13.67 4.06 3.72
CA THR A 298 -12.86 3.21 4.60
C THR A 298 -11.47 2.96 4.03
N ALA A 299 -10.48 2.98 4.89
CA ALA A 299 -9.07 2.77 4.56
C ALA A 299 -8.19 2.63 5.80
N CYS A 300 -6.88 2.42 5.59
CA CYS A 300 -5.85 2.45 6.61
C CYS A 300 -4.76 3.49 6.28
N GLY A 301 -4.11 4.05 7.31
CA GLY A 301 -2.94 4.92 7.18
C GLY A 301 -3.19 6.16 6.30
N SER A 302 -2.28 6.46 5.38
CA SER A 302 -2.38 7.62 4.47
C SER A 302 -3.64 7.60 3.60
N ALA A 303 -4.13 6.41 3.21
CA ALA A 303 -5.37 6.30 2.47
C ALA A 303 -6.59 6.73 3.30
N TYR A 304 -6.60 6.44 4.60
CA TYR A 304 -7.63 6.95 5.52
C TYR A 304 -7.60 8.50 5.57
N TYR A 305 -6.42 9.10 5.64
CA TYR A 305 -6.29 10.56 5.64
C TYR A 305 -6.63 11.19 4.28
N ALA A 306 -6.41 10.48 3.16
CA ALA A 306 -6.93 10.90 1.86
C ALA A 306 -8.46 10.92 1.85
N GLY A 307 -9.11 9.94 2.49
CA GLY A 307 -10.55 9.92 2.74
C GLY A 307 -11.01 11.12 3.56
N CYS A 308 -10.29 11.44 4.65
CA CYS A 308 -10.58 12.61 5.49
C CYS A 308 -10.53 13.93 4.69
N ALA A 309 -9.56 14.08 3.78
CA ALA A 309 -9.46 15.25 2.91
C ALA A 309 -10.58 15.28 1.86
N GLY A 310 -10.86 14.14 1.20
CA GLY A 310 -11.89 14.02 0.16
C GLY A 310 -13.32 14.22 0.68
N LYS A 311 -13.58 13.84 1.94
CA LYS A 311 -14.87 14.04 2.60
C LYS A 311 -15.38 15.46 2.43
N TYR A 312 -14.55 16.46 2.67
CA TYR A 312 -14.97 17.87 2.62
C TYR A 312 -15.45 18.30 1.23
N ALA A 313 -14.81 17.80 0.17
CA ALA A 313 -15.24 18.08 -1.19
C ALA A 313 -16.57 17.39 -1.50
N ILE A 314 -16.73 16.13 -1.13
CA ILE A 314 -17.94 15.35 -1.37
C ILE A 314 -19.13 15.96 -0.63
N GLU A 315 -19.01 16.20 0.69
CA GLU A 315 -20.08 16.79 1.48
C GLU A 315 -20.50 18.18 0.97
N LYS A 316 -19.49 19.00 0.60
CA LYS A 316 -19.76 20.37 0.11
C LYS A 316 -20.51 20.37 -1.21
N LEU A 317 -20.15 19.49 -2.15
CA LEU A 317 -20.70 19.48 -3.50
C LEU A 317 -21.94 18.58 -3.63
N CYS A 318 -21.88 17.36 -3.09
CA CYS A 318 -22.96 16.39 -3.22
C CYS A 318 -24.08 16.55 -2.19
N ARG A 319 -23.81 17.23 -1.06
CA ARG A 319 -24.75 17.39 0.07
C ARG A 319 -25.24 16.07 0.64
N ILE A 320 -24.40 15.04 0.60
CA ILE A 320 -24.60 13.72 1.20
C ILE A 320 -23.66 13.59 2.40
N PRO A 321 -24.10 13.11 3.58
CA PRO A 321 -23.24 12.88 4.72
C PRO A 321 -22.13 11.87 4.39
N VAL A 322 -20.90 12.17 4.80
CA VAL A 322 -19.73 11.31 4.60
C VAL A 322 -19.12 10.94 5.94
N GLN A 323 -19.06 9.66 6.24
CA GLN A 323 -18.29 9.11 7.35
C GLN A 323 -16.96 8.58 6.82
N VAL A 324 -15.88 8.79 7.57
CA VAL A 324 -14.56 8.23 7.22
C VAL A 324 -14.13 7.36 8.39
N GLU A 325 -13.95 6.07 8.12
CA GLU A 325 -13.75 5.06 9.16
C GLU A 325 -12.44 4.31 8.91
N LEU A 326 -11.69 4.03 9.99
CA LEU A 326 -10.56 3.11 9.93
C LEU A 326 -11.08 1.71 9.61
N ALA A 327 -10.47 1.06 8.64
CA ALA A 327 -10.94 -0.25 8.18
C ALA A 327 -10.86 -1.32 9.27
N SER A 328 -9.83 -1.27 10.13
CA SER A 328 -9.68 -2.14 11.30
C SER A 328 -10.85 -2.03 12.28
N GLU A 329 -11.42 -0.81 12.44
CA GLU A 329 -12.52 -0.56 13.38
C GLU A 329 -13.89 -0.80 12.72
N LEU A 330 -14.08 -0.36 11.47
CA LEU A 330 -15.35 -0.49 10.75
C LEU A 330 -15.81 -1.94 10.70
N ARG A 331 -14.90 -2.87 10.49
CA ARG A 331 -15.18 -4.30 10.41
C ARG A 331 -15.88 -4.84 11.66
N TYR A 332 -15.52 -4.33 12.84
CA TYR A 332 -15.99 -4.86 14.13
C TYR A 332 -17.04 -3.97 14.80
N SER A 333 -17.35 -2.80 14.24
CA SER A 333 -18.25 -1.82 14.84
C SER A 333 -19.75 -2.13 14.67
N ASP A 334 -20.11 -3.26 14.04
CA ASP A 334 -21.49 -3.55 13.60
C ASP A 334 -22.10 -2.38 12.81
N PRO A 335 -21.51 -2.00 11.66
CA PRO A 335 -21.80 -0.73 11.01
C PRO A 335 -23.24 -0.66 10.49
N LEU A 336 -23.84 0.53 10.63
CA LEU A 336 -25.17 0.82 10.10
C LEU A 336 -25.10 1.04 8.60
N ILE A 337 -25.05 -0.04 7.84
CA ILE A 337 -24.88 -0.10 6.38
C ILE A 337 -26.12 -0.75 5.77
N ASP A 338 -26.57 -0.22 4.63
CA ASP A 338 -27.71 -0.69 3.87
C ASP A 338 -27.49 -0.45 2.35
N GLU A 339 -28.50 -0.78 1.53
CA GLU A 339 -28.48 -0.59 0.06
C GLU A 339 -28.46 0.88 -0.40
N HIS A 340 -28.72 1.83 0.49
CA HIS A 340 -28.62 3.28 0.25
C HIS A 340 -27.25 3.85 0.67
N THR A 341 -26.33 3.00 1.03
CA THR A 341 -24.96 3.38 1.40
C THR A 341 -23.99 3.11 0.25
N LEU A 342 -23.25 4.11 -0.19
CA LEU A 342 -22.07 3.91 -1.03
C LEU A 342 -20.83 3.78 -0.15
N LEU A 343 -20.15 2.63 -0.22
CA LEU A 343 -18.86 2.43 0.40
C LEU A 343 -17.74 2.78 -0.59
N ILE A 344 -16.94 3.79 -0.28
CA ILE A 344 -15.71 4.11 -1.01
C ILE A 344 -14.54 3.48 -0.28
N VAL A 345 -13.78 2.64 -0.97
CA VAL A 345 -12.66 1.88 -0.41
C VAL A 345 -11.36 2.40 -0.99
N LEU A 346 -10.47 2.94 -0.15
CA LEU A 346 -9.20 3.48 -0.61
C LEU A 346 -8.04 2.56 -0.22
N SER A 347 -7.23 2.16 -1.19
CA SER A 347 -5.99 1.41 -0.94
C SER A 347 -5.01 1.61 -2.09
N GLN A 348 -3.76 1.97 -1.81
CA GLN A 348 -2.74 2.08 -2.84
C GLN A 348 -2.45 0.71 -3.49
N SER A 349 -2.21 -0.31 -2.67
CA SER A 349 -1.91 -1.67 -3.15
C SER A 349 -3.14 -2.45 -3.58
N GLY A 350 -4.32 -2.13 -3.02
CA GLY A 350 -5.53 -2.93 -3.16
C GLY A 350 -5.47 -4.29 -2.45
N GLU A 351 -4.51 -4.48 -1.52
CA GLU A 351 -4.23 -5.73 -0.83
C GLU A 351 -4.19 -5.57 0.71
N THR A 352 -4.67 -4.46 1.24
CA THR A 352 -4.68 -4.23 2.69
C THR A 352 -5.74 -5.10 3.35
N ALA A 353 -5.33 -6.00 4.26
CA ALA A 353 -6.20 -7.02 4.85
C ALA A 353 -7.45 -6.43 5.53
N ASP A 354 -7.26 -5.48 6.45
CA ASP A 354 -8.38 -4.81 7.13
C ASP A 354 -9.36 -4.15 6.15
N THR A 355 -8.81 -3.51 5.09
CA THR A 355 -9.62 -2.81 4.10
C THR A 355 -10.44 -3.79 3.24
N ILE A 356 -9.86 -4.94 2.89
CA ILE A 356 -10.57 -6.03 2.20
C ILE A 356 -11.69 -6.58 3.08
N ALA A 357 -11.39 -6.82 4.35
CA ALA A 357 -12.36 -7.38 5.30
C ALA A 357 -13.51 -6.42 5.57
N ALA A 358 -13.23 -5.12 5.82
CA ALA A 358 -14.25 -4.08 5.98
C ALA A 358 -15.13 -3.95 4.73
N MET A 359 -14.54 -4.02 3.53
CA MET A 359 -15.29 -4.01 2.27
C MET A 359 -16.24 -5.21 2.15
N LYS A 360 -15.75 -6.43 2.42
CA LYS A 360 -16.57 -7.65 2.38
C LYS A 360 -17.73 -7.57 3.39
N GLU A 361 -17.47 -7.09 4.61
CA GLU A 361 -18.49 -6.89 5.64
C GLU A 361 -19.58 -5.92 5.20
N CYS A 362 -19.21 -4.73 4.74
CA CYS A 362 -20.19 -3.73 4.29
C CYS A 362 -20.97 -4.21 3.04
N LYS A 363 -20.31 -4.90 2.12
CA LYS A 363 -20.94 -5.49 0.93
C LYS A 363 -21.98 -6.57 1.31
N SER A 364 -21.68 -7.40 2.32
CA SER A 364 -22.62 -8.40 2.83
C SER A 364 -23.89 -7.79 3.42
N ARG A 365 -23.84 -6.51 3.86
CA ARG A 365 -24.97 -5.72 4.39
C ARG A 365 -25.74 -4.93 3.33
N GLY A 366 -25.35 -5.03 2.06
CA GLY A 366 -26.06 -4.42 0.95
C GLY A 366 -25.42 -3.15 0.36
N ALA A 367 -24.31 -2.63 0.93
CA ALA A 367 -23.62 -1.47 0.35
C ALA A 367 -23.08 -1.80 -1.04
N LYS A 368 -23.24 -0.86 -2.00
CA LYS A 368 -22.43 -0.87 -3.20
C LYS A 368 -21.05 -0.30 -2.93
N THR A 369 -20.04 -0.85 -3.59
CA THR A 369 -18.65 -0.57 -3.32
C THR A 369 -17.96 0.11 -4.51
N LEU A 370 -17.27 1.22 -4.24
CA LEU A 370 -16.40 1.91 -5.17
C LEU A 370 -14.95 1.84 -4.67
N ALA A 371 -14.12 1.06 -5.32
CA ALA A 371 -12.69 0.99 -5.03
C ALA A 371 -11.92 2.12 -5.70
N VAL A 372 -10.99 2.73 -4.96
CA VAL A 372 -9.97 3.66 -5.47
C VAL A 372 -8.61 3.04 -5.17
N VAL A 373 -8.00 2.44 -6.17
CA VAL A 373 -6.76 1.66 -6.03
C VAL A 373 -5.74 2.01 -7.11
N ASN A 374 -4.46 1.70 -6.89
CA ASN A 374 -3.43 1.94 -7.89
C ASN A 374 -3.03 0.66 -8.65
N VAL A 375 -3.13 -0.49 -8.01
CA VAL A 375 -2.70 -1.78 -8.60
C VAL A 375 -3.86 -2.44 -9.33
N VAL A 376 -3.68 -2.59 -10.65
CA VAL A 376 -4.66 -3.28 -11.51
C VAL A 376 -4.71 -4.76 -11.15
N GLY A 377 -5.94 -5.31 -11.05
CA GLY A 377 -6.15 -6.72 -10.73
C GLY A 377 -5.92 -7.09 -9.26
N SER A 378 -5.78 -6.09 -8.38
CA SER A 378 -5.70 -6.33 -6.94
C SER A 378 -7.01 -6.89 -6.37
N THR A 379 -6.93 -7.52 -5.19
CA THR A 379 -8.08 -8.14 -4.52
C THR A 379 -9.24 -7.16 -4.33
N ILE A 380 -8.96 -5.93 -3.87
CA ILE A 380 -10.00 -4.90 -3.73
C ILE A 380 -10.62 -4.56 -5.09
N ALA A 381 -9.79 -4.38 -6.14
CA ALA A 381 -10.27 -4.06 -7.48
C ALA A 381 -11.19 -5.13 -8.07
N ASN A 382 -10.87 -6.41 -7.83
CA ASN A 382 -11.64 -7.53 -8.34
C ASN A 382 -12.91 -7.82 -7.51
N THR A 383 -12.95 -7.41 -6.25
CA THR A 383 -14.07 -7.68 -5.33
C THR A 383 -15.09 -6.55 -5.31
N ALA A 384 -14.67 -5.31 -5.54
CA ALA A 384 -15.56 -4.15 -5.56
C ALA A 384 -16.52 -4.18 -6.76
N ASP A 385 -17.69 -3.54 -6.60
CA ASP A 385 -18.67 -3.41 -7.69
C ASP A 385 -18.18 -2.47 -8.79
N HIS A 386 -17.46 -1.40 -8.37
CA HIS A 386 -16.88 -0.40 -9.27
C HIS A 386 -15.44 -0.10 -8.85
N THR A 387 -14.57 0.21 -9.82
CA THR A 387 -13.16 0.50 -9.56
C THR A 387 -12.67 1.71 -10.34
N LEU A 388 -12.06 2.65 -9.65
CA LEU A 388 -11.31 3.77 -10.21
C LEU A 388 -9.82 3.61 -9.90
N TYR A 389 -9.01 3.46 -10.94
CA TYR A 389 -7.56 3.40 -10.78
C TYR A 389 -6.93 4.78 -10.67
N THR A 390 -5.98 4.96 -9.76
CA THR A 390 -5.28 6.24 -9.56
C THR A 390 -4.24 6.51 -10.65
N TRP A 391 -3.75 5.49 -11.34
CA TRP A 391 -2.72 5.60 -12.39
C TRP A 391 -1.45 6.32 -11.93
N ALA A 392 -1.12 6.24 -10.64
CA ALA A 392 0.05 6.88 -10.05
C ALA A 392 1.38 6.25 -10.49
N GLY A 393 1.32 5.11 -11.18
CA GLY A 393 2.49 4.28 -11.45
C GLY A 393 2.99 3.56 -10.18
N PRO A 394 4.11 2.82 -10.27
CA PRO A 394 4.66 2.11 -9.12
C PRO A 394 5.10 3.09 -8.02
N GLU A 395 4.78 2.78 -6.78
CA GLU A 395 5.19 3.49 -5.58
C GLU A 395 5.92 2.49 -4.67
N ILE A 396 7.23 2.70 -4.48
CA ILE A 396 8.17 1.74 -3.88
C ILE A 396 8.51 2.12 -2.44
N ALA A 397 8.70 3.42 -2.16
CA ALA A 397 8.94 3.89 -0.80
C ALA A 397 7.82 3.41 0.14
N VAL A 398 8.17 2.93 1.33
CA VAL A 398 7.18 2.42 2.29
C VAL A 398 6.18 3.50 2.67
N ALA A 399 6.65 4.70 2.99
CA ALA A 399 5.78 5.85 3.24
C ALA A 399 5.14 6.34 1.93
N THR A 400 3.82 6.30 1.87
CA THR A 400 3.02 6.73 0.71
C THR A 400 3.09 8.24 0.53
N THR A 401 3.26 8.70 -0.72
CA THR A 401 3.29 10.13 -1.11
C THR A 401 2.38 10.42 -2.30
N LYS A 402 2.78 10.06 -3.52
CA LYS A 402 1.97 10.25 -4.73
C LYS A 402 0.67 9.43 -4.69
N GLY A 403 0.66 8.30 -3.99
CA GLY A 403 -0.53 7.49 -3.76
C GLY A 403 -1.62 8.29 -3.05
N TYR A 404 -1.29 8.99 -1.96
CA TYR A 404 -2.22 9.87 -1.24
C TYR A 404 -2.78 10.97 -2.17
N THR A 405 -1.90 11.71 -2.86
CA THR A 405 -2.30 12.86 -3.68
C THR A 405 -3.19 12.44 -4.85
N THR A 406 -2.93 11.27 -5.45
CA THR A 406 -3.77 10.74 -6.54
C THR A 406 -5.09 10.19 -6.03
N GLN A 407 -5.15 9.58 -4.84
CA GLN A 407 -6.42 9.18 -4.20
C GLN A 407 -7.31 10.39 -3.92
N VAL A 408 -6.76 11.46 -3.33
CA VAL A 408 -7.47 12.73 -3.12
C VAL A 408 -7.98 13.29 -4.45
N SER A 409 -7.17 13.23 -5.51
CA SER A 409 -7.57 13.70 -6.85
C SER A 409 -8.74 12.89 -7.45
N VAL A 410 -8.78 11.58 -7.22
CA VAL A 410 -9.93 10.74 -7.62
C VAL A 410 -11.19 11.10 -6.84
N LEU A 411 -11.06 11.38 -5.53
CA LEU A 411 -12.20 11.82 -4.73
C LEU A 411 -12.74 13.19 -5.18
N TYR A 412 -11.88 14.10 -5.66
CA TYR A 412 -12.31 15.37 -6.28
C TYR A 412 -13.06 15.15 -7.59
N LEU A 413 -12.57 14.24 -8.45
CA LEU A 413 -13.26 13.86 -9.69
C LEU A 413 -14.64 13.27 -9.37
N PHE A 414 -14.71 12.34 -8.41
CA PHE A 414 -15.95 11.74 -7.97
C PHE A 414 -16.93 12.78 -7.42
N ALA A 415 -16.48 13.71 -6.56
CA ALA A 415 -17.32 14.73 -5.98
C ALA A 415 -17.95 15.65 -7.05
N LEU A 416 -17.16 16.10 -8.03
CA LEU A 416 -17.66 16.92 -9.14
C LEU A 416 -18.61 16.12 -10.06
N TYR A 417 -18.24 14.89 -10.40
CA TYR A 417 -19.07 14.00 -11.21
C TYR A 417 -20.42 13.75 -10.56
N ALA A 418 -20.43 13.31 -9.31
CA ALA A 418 -21.65 12.99 -8.58
C ALA A 418 -22.53 14.23 -8.37
N ALA A 419 -21.95 15.36 -7.97
CA ALA A 419 -22.69 16.61 -7.79
C ALA A 419 -23.35 17.10 -9.08
N LYS A 420 -22.64 16.99 -10.23
CA LYS A 420 -23.19 17.33 -11.55
C LYS A 420 -24.32 16.39 -11.95
N LYS A 421 -24.13 15.06 -11.80
CA LYS A 421 -25.14 14.05 -12.13
C LYS A 421 -26.42 14.18 -11.31
N MET A 422 -26.30 14.58 -10.04
CA MET A 422 -27.45 14.82 -9.14
C MET A 422 -27.99 16.25 -9.21
N ASN A 423 -27.54 17.09 -10.13
CA ASN A 423 -27.93 18.50 -10.25
C ASN A 423 -27.79 19.29 -8.92
N ARG A 424 -26.77 18.99 -8.11
CA ARG A 424 -26.48 19.67 -6.83
C ARG A 424 -25.70 20.97 -7.02
N ILE A 425 -25.05 21.13 -8.15
CA ILE A 425 -24.32 22.33 -8.56
C ILE A 425 -24.76 22.75 -9.98
N ASP A 426 -24.77 24.05 -10.25
CA ASP A 426 -25.06 24.57 -11.58
C ASP A 426 -23.87 24.46 -12.52
N ASP A 427 -24.10 24.77 -13.80
CA ASP A 427 -23.07 24.68 -14.84
C ASP A 427 -21.93 25.67 -14.64
N GLU A 428 -22.19 26.84 -14.09
CA GLU A 428 -21.21 27.90 -13.86
C GLU A 428 -20.20 27.44 -12.79
N LEU A 429 -20.68 26.97 -11.64
CA LEU A 429 -19.86 26.44 -10.56
C LEU A 429 -19.10 25.20 -11.01
N TYR A 430 -19.79 24.27 -11.72
CA TYR A 430 -19.13 23.06 -12.25
C TYR A 430 -17.96 23.42 -13.16
N ASN A 431 -18.17 24.32 -14.13
CA ASN A 431 -17.13 24.72 -15.07
C ASN A 431 -15.96 25.44 -14.38
N THR A 432 -16.24 26.27 -13.39
CA THR A 432 -15.23 26.96 -12.58
C THR A 432 -14.36 25.94 -11.84
N LEU A 433 -14.98 25.01 -11.14
CA LEU A 433 -14.27 23.99 -10.38
C LEU A 433 -13.51 23.00 -11.28
N LEU A 434 -14.10 22.63 -12.41
CA LEU A 434 -13.43 21.77 -13.40
C LEU A 434 -12.19 22.45 -14.00
N ALA A 435 -12.28 23.76 -14.28
CA ALA A 435 -11.13 24.55 -14.75
C ALA A 435 -10.03 24.58 -13.68
N ALA A 436 -10.38 24.79 -12.41
CA ALA A 436 -9.45 24.77 -11.29
C ALA A 436 -8.80 23.38 -11.12
N LEU A 437 -9.59 22.30 -11.17
CA LEU A 437 -9.08 20.91 -11.07
C LEU A 437 -8.06 20.59 -12.18
N LYS A 438 -8.29 21.07 -13.41
CA LYS A 438 -7.33 20.90 -14.52
C LYS A 438 -5.98 21.57 -14.24
N THR A 439 -5.94 22.59 -13.39
CA THR A 439 -4.69 23.25 -13.00
C THR A 439 -3.93 22.54 -11.89
N LEU A 440 -4.54 21.56 -11.20
CA LEU A 440 -3.98 20.92 -10.03
C LEU A 440 -2.57 20.36 -10.24
N PRO A 441 -2.24 19.66 -11.36
CA PRO A 441 -0.87 19.21 -11.62
C PRO A 441 0.15 20.34 -11.66
N LYS A 442 -0.23 21.48 -12.25
CA LYS A 442 0.61 22.68 -12.31
C LYS A 442 0.79 23.30 -10.91
N LYS A 443 -0.28 23.33 -10.11
CA LYS A 443 -0.23 23.87 -8.73
C LYS A 443 0.65 23.01 -7.82
N ILE A 444 0.62 21.70 -7.98
CA ILE A 444 1.55 20.79 -7.28
C ILE A 444 3.00 21.07 -7.68
N GLN A 445 3.28 21.30 -8.99
CA GLN A 445 4.60 21.67 -9.45
C GLN A 445 5.04 23.04 -8.86
N GLU A 446 4.15 24.04 -8.86
CA GLU A 446 4.42 25.34 -8.23
C GLU A 446 4.75 25.17 -6.73
N ALA A 447 4.05 24.28 -6.01
CA ALA A 447 4.33 23.99 -4.60
C ALA A 447 5.72 23.36 -4.39
N LEU A 448 6.15 22.48 -5.27
CA LEU A 448 7.51 21.92 -5.28
C LEU A 448 8.56 23.02 -5.51
N ASP A 449 8.34 23.87 -6.51
CA ASP A 449 9.29 24.91 -6.94
C ASP A 449 9.43 26.04 -5.90
N MET A 450 8.38 26.35 -5.15
CA MET A 450 8.36 27.42 -4.14
C MET A 450 9.13 27.09 -2.86
N ASN A 451 9.44 25.82 -2.62
CA ASN A 451 9.90 25.36 -1.31
C ASN A 451 11.38 24.93 -1.26
N SER A 452 12.24 25.63 -1.98
CA SER A 452 13.70 25.40 -1.93
C SER A 452 14.33 25.63 -0.54
N ALA A 453 13.64 26.30 0.37
CA ALA A 453 14.09 26.54 1.75
C ALA A 453 13.83 25.34 2.70
N ILE A 454 13.02 24.37 2.32
CA ILE A 454 12.67 23.22 3.20
C ILE A 454 13.90 22.47 3.73
N PRO A 455 14.98 22.22 2.96
CA PRO A 455 16.18 21.59 3.51
C PRO A 455 16.82 22.39 4.66
N THR A 456 16.72 23.72 4.63
CA THR A 456 17.22 24.58 5.71
C THR A 456 16.30 24.52 6.94
N LEU A 457 14.98 24.53 6.72
CA LEU A 457 14.00 24.35 7.80
C LEU A 457 14.14 22.98 8.46
N ALA A 458 14.38 21.93 7.69
CA ALA A 458 14.60 20.60 8.22
C ALA A 458 15.78 20.53 9.19
N LYS A 459 16.88 21.24 8.89
CA LYS A 459 18.03 21.35 9.81
C LYS A 459 17.71 22.05 11.14
N LYS A 460 16.68 22.89 11.15
CA LYS A 460 16.22 23.54 12.38
C LYS A 460 15.37 22.60 13.23
N TYR A 461 14.53 21.77 12.59
CA TYR A 461 13.54 20.94 13.26
C TYR A 461 13.97 19.48 13.47
N HIS A 462 15.10 19.04 12.89
CA HIS A 462 15.59 17.68 13.12
C HIS A 462 16.01 17.50 14.59
N GLY A 463 15.90 16.29 15.08
CA GLY A 463 16.25 15.98 16.46
C GLY A 463 15.22 16.46 17.51
N ALA A 464 14.08 17.02 17.10
CA ALA A 464 12.98 17.29 18.03
C ALA A 464 12.41 15.97 18.56
N ASP A 465 12.12 15.91 19.88
CA ASP A 465 11.50 14.74 20.49
C ASP A 465 10.03 14.59 20.07
N SER A 466 9.34 15.73 19.97
CA SER A 466 7.94 15.79 19.56
C SER A 466 7.64 17.00 18.68
N MET A 467 6.55 16.91 17.90
CA MET A 467 6.11 17.96 16.99
C MET A 467 4.59 17.96 16.89
N PHE A 468 3.97 19.14 16.95
CA PHE A 468 2.53 19.28 16.80
C PHE A 468 2.17 19.79 15.40
N PHE A 469 1.10 19.23 14.85
CA PHE A 469 0.47 19.70 13.62
C PHE A 469 -0.92 20.21 13.95
N ILE A 470 -1.25 21.42 13.55
CA ILE A 470 -2.57 22.00 13.83
C ILE A 470 -3.22 22.53 12.57
N GLY A 471 -4.52 22.37 12.48
CA GLY A 471 -5.31 22.89 11.36
C GLY A 471 -6.80 22.89 11.69
N ARG A 472 -7.60 23.39 10.77
CA ARG A 472 -9.06 23.38 10.87
C ARG A 472 -9.68 22.94 9.55
N ASN A 473 -10.75 22.15 9.60
CA ASN A 473 -11.45 21.67 8.42
C ASN A 473 -10.48 20.88 7.49
N THR A 474 -10.38 21.21 6.20
CA THR A 474 -9.46 20.55 5.24
C THR A 474 -8.01 20.63 5.70
N ASP A 475 -7.56 21.77 6.24
CA ASP A 475 -6.23 21.96 6.78
C ASP A 475 -5.89 20.94 7.90
N TYR A 476 -6.88 20.58 8.74
CA TYR A 476 -6.70 19.54 9.77
C TYR A 476 -6.52 18.16 9.14
N ALA A 477 -7.27 17.83 8.08
CA ALA A 477 -7.08 16.54 7.39
C ALA A 477 -5.68 16.42 6.77
N VAL A 478 -5.13 17.53 6.24
CA VAL A 478 -3.75 17.56 5.73
C VAL A 478 -2.73 17.47 6.86
N ALA A 479 -2.98 18.15 7.98
CA ALA A 479 -2.13 18.08 9.17
C ALA A 479 -1.99 16.65 9.72
N LEU A 480 -3.07 15.85 9.70
CA LEU A 480 -3.05 14.43 10.08
C LEU A 480 -2.08 13.62 9.20
N GLU A 481 -2.12 13.79 7.88
CA GLU A 481 -1.20 13.10 6.97
C GLU A 481 0.24 13.62 7.12
N GLY A 482 0.43 14.94 7.29
CA GLY A 482 1.76 15.51 7.53
C GLY A 482 2.42 14.97 8.79
N ALA A 483 1.66 14.86 9.89
CA ALA A 483 2.11 14.26 11.14
C ALA A 483 2.43 12.77 10.98
N LEU A 484 1.62 12.02 10.18
CA LEU A 484 1.91 10.63 9.88
C LEU A 484 3.24 10.49 9.13
N LYS A 485 3.48 11.27 8.08
CA LYS A 485 4.75 11.23 7.33
C LYS A 485 5.94 11.52 8.25
N MET A 486 5.83 12.50 9.13
CA MET A 486 6.88 12.82 10.09
C MET A 486 7.18 11.62 11.00
N LYS A 487 6.16 11.00 11.60
CA LYS A 487 6.32 9.80 12.45
C LYS A 487 6.97 8.63 11.73
N GLU A 488 6.49 8.32 10.52
CA GLU A 488 6.88 7.12 9.79
C GLU A 488 8.38 7.10 9.44
N ILE A 489 8.93 8.23 9.01
CA ILE A 489 10.26 8.24 8.40
C ILE A 489 11.32 8.92 9.25
N SER A 490 10.96 9.89 10.11
CA SER A 490 11.92 10.58 11.00
C SER A 490 11.93 10.06 12.42
N TYR A 491 10.90 9.28 12.80
CA TYR A 491 10.64 8.74 14.15
C TYR A 491 10.39 9.81 15.23
N ILE A 492 10.21 11.08 14.84
CA ILE A 492 9.76 12.14 15.74
C ILE A 492 8.30 11.84 16.14
N HIS A 493 7.99 11.94 17.43
CA HIS A 493 6.60 11.80 17.89
C HIS A 493 5.78 13.01 17.42
N ALA A 494 5.13 12.88 16.28
CA ALA A 494 4.34 13.94 15.67
C ALA A 494 2.84 13.67 15.81
N GLU A 495 2.08 14.61 16.34
CA GLU A 495 0.64 14.49 16.48
C GLU A 495 -0.10 15.68 15.85
N SER A 496 -1.30 15.39 15.34
CA SER A 496 -2.15 16.41 14.74
C SER A 496 -3.42 16.63 15.54
N TYR A 497 -3.77 17.89 15.73
CA TYR A 497 -4.97 18.30 16.45
C TYR A 497 -5.81 19.29 15.64
N ALA A 498 -7.13 19.18 15.73
CA ALA A 498 -8.00 20.27 15.33
C ALA A 498 -7.63 21.50 16.19
N ALA A 499 -7.18 22.58 15.55
CA ALA A 499 -6.55 23.70 16.24
C ALA A 499 -7.41 24.31 17.37
N GLY A 500 -8.75 24.26 17.21
CA GLY A 500 -9.67 24.69 18.27
C GLY A 500 -9.75 23.77 19.47
N GLU A 501 -9.41 22.50 19.31
CA GLU A 501 -9.49 21.47 20.35
C GLU A 501 -8.28 21.49 21.29
N LEU A 502 -7.16 22.10 20.88
CA LEU A 502 -5.95 22.20 21.73
C LEU A 502 -6.24 22.67 23.15
N LYS A 503 -7.06 23.69 23.30
CA LYS A 503 -7.40 24.29 24.60
C LYS A 503 -8.20 23.38 25.55
N HIS A 504 -8.73 22.26 25.04
CA HIS A 504 -9.50 21.29 25.81
C HIS A 504 -8.65 20.16 26.42
N GLY A 505 -7.33 20.35 26.47
CA GLY A 505 -6.41 19.43 27.15
C GLY A 505 -4.98 19.51 26.61
N THR A 506 -4.79 19.22 25.34
CA THR A 506 -3.47 19.00 24.72
C THR A 506 -2.57 20.22 24.68
N ILE A 507 -3.10 21.43 24.83
CA ILE A 507 -2.28 22.65 24.97
C ILE A 507 -1.36 22.62 26.20
N ALA A 508 -1.64 21.74 27.17
CA ALA A 508 -0.77 21.51 28.34
C ALA A 508 0.61 20.95 27.95
N LEU A 509 0.74 20.37 26.76
CA LEU A 509 1.99 19.81 26.24
C LEU A 509 2.83 20.85 25.46
N ILE A 510 2.33 22.06 25.31
CA ILE A 510 3.10 23.12 24.63
C ILE A 510 4.05 23.74 25.63
N GLU A 511 5.34 23.56 25.36
CA GLU A 511 6.46 24.10 26.14
C GLU A 511 7.27 25.09 25.28
N GLU A 512 8.28 25.71 25.91
CA GLU A 512 9.17 26.64 25.22
C GLU A 512 9.96 25.91 24.12
N HIS A 513 9.99 26.51 22.94
CA HIS A 513 10.57 25.96 21.70
C HIS A 513 9.88 24.69 21.15
N GLN A 514 8.68 24.32 21.64
CA GLN A 514 7.93 23.22 21.06
C GLN A 514 7.59 23.50 19.59
N PRO A 515 8.02 22.66 18.62
CA PRO A 515 7.67 22.84 17.21
C PRO A 515 6.17 22.63 16.97
N VAL A 516 5.53 23.62 16.33
CA VAL A 516 4.12 23.56 15.93
C VAL A 516 4.00 23.90 14.45
N ILE A 517 3.54 22.95 13.64
CA ILE A 517 3.27 23.14 12.22
C ILE A 517 1.81 23.57 12.08
N ALA A 518 1.55 24.82 11.66
CA ALA A 518 0.21 25.37 11.55
C ALA A 518 -0.24 25.47 10.09
N MET A 519 -1.30 24.72 9.73
CA MET A 519 -1.91 24.77 8.41
C MET A 519 -2.88 25.96 8.31
N CYS A 520 -2.65 26.86 7.37
CA CYS A 520 -3.36 28.13 7.23
C CYS A 520 -3.70 28.44 5.76
N CYS A 521 -4.34 27.49 5.06
CA CYS A 521 -4.68 27.61 3.64
C CYS A 521 -6.19 27.72 3.39
N ASN A 522 -7.02 27.43 4.37
CA ASN A 522 -8.47 27.63 4.26
C ASN A 522 -8.83 29.07 4.61
N GLU A 523 -8.97 29.92 3.58
CA GLU A 523 -9.24 31.36 3.75
C GLU A 523 -10.49 31.66 4.59
N SER A 524 -11.54 30.82 4.52
CA SER A 524 -12.80 31.02 5.21
C SER A 524 -12.71 30.95 6.74
N ILE A 525 -11.71 30.26 7.27
CA ILE A 525 -11.51 30.02 8.71
C ILE A 525 -10.11 30.41 9.20
N MET A 526 -9.32 31.04 8.35
CA MET A 526 -7.94 31.41 8.61
C MET A 526 -7.77 32.25 9.88
N GLU A 527 -8.65 33.23 10.13
CA GLU A 527 -8.60 34.06 11.33
C GLU A 527 -8.75 33.24 12.63
N LYS A 528 -9.50 32.13 12.57
CA LYS A 528 -9.63 31.23 13.73
C LYS A 528 -8.34 30.44 13.95
N THR A 529 -7.69 30.00 12.88
CA THR A 529 -6.38 29.34 12.97
C THR A 529 -5.31 30.30 13.48
N MET A 530 -5.31 31.56 13.02
CA MET A 530 -4.42 32.61 13.54
C MET A 530 -4.57 32.81 15.04
N SER A 531 -5.79 32.82 15.57
CA SER A 531 -6.01 32.90 17.02
C SER A 531 -5.37 31.73 17.77
N ASN A 532 -5.42 30.51 17.20
CA ASN A 532 -4.78 29.35 17.80
C ASN A 532 -3.25 29.42 17.71
N ILE A 533 -2.68 30.00 16.67
CA ILE A 533 -1.22 30.29 16.60
C ILE A 533 -0.82 31.20 17.74
N VAL A 534 -1.55 32.27 17.98
CA VAL A 534 -1.28 33.19 19.11
C VAL A 534 -1.37 32.46 20.45
N GLU A 535 -2.34 31.55 20.62
CA GLU A 535 -2.50 30.76 21.86
C GLU A 535 -1.30 29.86 22.14
N VAL A 536 -0.74 29.17 21.13
CA VAL A 536 0.44 28.31 21.33
C VAL A 536 1.71 29.13 21.48
N LYS A 537 1.85 30.23 20.73
CA LYS A 537 3.01 31.13 20.87
C LYS A 537 3.08 31.81 22.25
N ALA A 538 1.94 32.13 22.86
CA ALA A 538 1.89 32.64 24.24
C ALA A 538 2.43 31.65 25.27
N ARG A 539 2.68 30.40 24.91
CA ARG A 539 3.28 29.34 25.73
C ARG A 539 4.69 28.95 25.31
N GLY A 540 5.28 29.73 24.40
CA GLY A 540 6.66 29.54 23.94
C GLY A 540 6.81 28.63 22.72
N ALA A 541 5.72 28.18 22.06
CA ALA A 541 5.82 27.37 20.86
C ALA A 541 6.58 28.08 19.74
N GLU A 542 7.34 27.31 18.98
CA GLU A 542 7.98 27.73 17.73
C GLU A 542 7.11 27.31 16.55
N VAL A 543 6.54 28.27 15.84
CA VAL A 543 5.52 28.03 14.84
C VAL A 543 6.08 28.12 13.42
N LEU A 544 5.96 27.01 12.67
CA LEU A 544 6.13 26.95 11.22
C LEU A 544 4.73 26.97 10.55
N ALA A 545 4.40 28.05 9.84
CA ALA A 545 3.11 28.14 9.18
C ALA A 545 3.20 27.73 7.71
N VAL A 546 2.21 26.94 7.27
CA VAL A 546 1.97 26.62 5.86
C VAL A 546 0.82 27.49 5.36
N THR A 547 1.09 28.36 4.37
CA THR A 547 0.11 29.34 3.91
C THR A 547 0.41 29.86 2.49
N PHE A 548 -0.43 30.74 2.00
CA PHE A 548 -0.21 31.44 0.73
C PHE A 548 0.80 32.58 0.86
N LYS A 549 1.59 32.82 -0.20
CA LYS A 549 2.66 33.84 -0.19
C LYS A 549 2.17 35.27 0.07
N ASP A 550 0.94 35.58 -0.27
CA ASP A 550 0.32 36.89 -0.09
C ASP A 550 -0.32 37.10 1.29
N ASN A 551 -0.27 36.10 2.17
CA ASN A 551 -0.86 36.17 3.50
C ASN A 551 0.05 36.87 4.52
N GLN A 552 0.13 38.18 4.46
CA GLN A 552 0.98 39.00 5.34
C GLN A 552 0.61 38.91 6.83
N LYS A 553 -0.65 38.60 7.15
CA LYS A 553 -1.11 38.48 8.55
C LYS A 553 -0.44 37.28 9.23
N ILE A 554 -0.33 36.14 8.56
CA ILE A 554 0.33 34.93 9.08
C ILE A 554 1.85 35.15 9.21
N VAL A 555 2.47 35.82 8.22
CA VAL A 555 3.91 36.12 8.24
C VAL A 555 4.33 36.88 9.50
N SER A 556 3.46 37.72 10.05
CA SER A 556 3.77 38.47 11.29
C SER A 556 3.60 37.64 12.57
N LEU A 557 2.97 36.46 12.50
CA LEU A 557 2.65 35.63 13.66
C LEU A 557 3.58 34.41 13.80
N ALA A 558 3.99 33.81 12.68
CA ALA A 558 4.80 32.61 12.67
C ALA A 558 6.31 32.93 12.70
N ASP A 559 7.12 31.97 13.14
CA ASP A 559 8.58 32.08 13.17
C ASP A 559 9.19 31.67 11.83
N ASP A 560 8.60 30.68 11.16
CA ASP A 560 9.00 30.19 9.86
C ASP A 560 7.80 29.99 8.94
N MET A 561 8.07 29.93 7.64
CA MET A 561 7.02 29.84 6.62
C MET A 561 7.33 28.77 5.58
N ILE A 562 6.29 28.04 5.20
CA ILE A 562 6.22 27.24 3.99
C ILE A 562 5.10 27.83 3.12
N TYR A 563 5.39 28.06 1.85
CA TYR A 563 4.43 28.67 0.95
C TYR A 563 3.81 27.66 -0.02
N VAL A 564 2.50 27.80 -0.26
CA VAL A 564 1.77 27.03 -1.26
C VAL A 564 1.06 27.98 -2.25
N PRO A 565 0.88 27.59 -3.50
CA PRO A 565 0.14 28.39 -4.48
C PRO A 565 -1.36 28.34 -4.21
N LYS A 566 -2.05 29.43 -4.47
CA LYS A 566 -3.52 29.47 -4.38
C LYS A 566 -4.18 28.57 -5.42
N ILE A 567 -5.21 27.88 -4.99
CA ILE A 567 -6.17 27.12 -5.78
C ILE A 567 -7.53 27.22 -5.10
N GLU A 568 -8.61 26.78 -5.76
CA GLU A 568 -9.93 26.68 -5.12
C GLU A 568 -9.83 25.87 -3.81
N THR A 569 -10.43 26.40 -2.73
CA THR A 569 -10.28 25.87 -1.37
C THR A 569 -10.57 24.37 -1.24
N ILE A 570 -11.50 23.84 -2.04
CA ILE A 570 -11.84 22.42 -1.99
C ILE A 570 -10.73 21.50 -2.52
N PHE A 571 -9.72 22.03 -3.24
CA PHE A 571 -8.61 21.29 -3.84
C PHE A 571 -7.27 21.52 -3.12
N THR A 572 -7.23 22.33 -2.07
CA THR A 572 -5.99 22.72 -1.40
C THR A 572 -5.25 21.55 -0.81
N ALA A 573 -5.93 20.53 -0.28
CA ALA A 573 -5.29 19.40 0.38
C ALA A 573 -4.25 18.67 -0.49
N ALA A 574 -4.50 18.52 -1.80
CA ALA A 574 -3.56 17.89 -2.71
C ALA A 574 -2.30 18.75 -3.00
N VAL A 575 -2.35 20.04 -2.68
CA VAL A 575 -1.23 20.99 -2.85
C VAL A 575 -0.47 21.18 -1.54
N GLU A 576 -1.19 21.33 -0.44
CA GLU A 576 -0.64 21.58 0.89
C GLU A 576 0.21 20.42 1.43
N ILE A 577 -0.15 19.18 1.08
CA ILE A 577 0.59 18.00 1.56
C ILE A 577 2.01 17.92 1.00
N VAL A 578 2.25 18.45 -0.20
CA VAL A 578 3.52 18.30 -0.92
C VAL A 578 4.71 18.85 -0.13
N PRO A 579 4.68 20.11 0.36
CA PRO A 579 5.77 20.62 1.18
C PRO A 579 5.91 19.91 2.54
N LEU A 580 4.85 19.36 3.12
CA LEU A 580 4.94 18.57 4.35
C LEU A 580 5.66 17.23 4.12
N GLN A 581 5.42 16.59 2.97
CA GLN A 581 6.15 15.40 2.57
C GLN A 581 7.65 15.70 2.36
N LEU A 582 7.98 16.83 1.74
CA LEU A 582 9.37 17.29 1.61
C LEU A 582 10.00 17.60 2.97
N LEU A 583 9.27 18.26 3.88
CA LEU A 583 9.75 18.55 5.22
C LEU A 583 10.08 17.25 5.97
N ALA A 584 9.16 16.30 6.00
CA ALA A 584 9.37 15.01 6.63
C ALA A 584 10.57 14.26 6.02
N TYR A 585 10.68 14.26 4.67
CA TYR A 585 11.81 13.67 3.95
C TYR A 585 13.16 14.26 4.40
N TYR A 586 13.29 15.59 4.40
CA TYR A 586 14.56 16.23 4.75
C TYR A 586 14.87 16.14 6.25
N VAL A 587 13.88 16.20 7.13
CA VAL A 587 14.06 15.95 8.57
C VAL A 587 14.57 14.52 8.81
N ALA A 588 13.97 13.53 8.15
CA ALA A 588 14.44 12.14 8.25
C ALA A 588 15.87 11.96 7.71
N LYS A 589 16.21 12.68 6.63
CA LYS A 589 17.57 12.69 6.07
C LYS A 589 18.59 13.27 7.05
N GLU A 590 18.30 14.40 7.67
CA GLU A 590 19.19 15.02 8.68
C GLU A 590 19.32 14.12 9.93
N ASN A 591 18.30 13.36 10.28
CA ASN A 591 18.34 12.36 11.37
C ASN A 591 19.07 11.05 10.97
N GLY A 592 19.50 10.89 9.72
CA GLY A 592 20.18 9.69 9.23
C GLY A 592 19.28 8.44 9.17
N CYS A 593 17.98 8.62 9.00
CA CYS A 593 17.00 7.53 8.94
C CYS A 593 17.00 6.83 7.57
N ASP A 594 16.62 5.54 7.54
CA ASP A 594 16.32 4.83 6.28
C ASP A 594 14.94 5.28 5.78
N ILE A 595 14.92 6.16 4.80
CA ILE A 595 13.71 6.85 4.33
C ILE A 595 12.82 5.93 3.49
N ASP A 596 13.42 5.13 2.62
CA ASP A 596 12.67 4.23 1.73
C ASP A 596 12.12 3.00 2.46
N LYS A 597 12.83 2.56 3.51
CA LYS A 597 12.50 1.36 4.30
C LYS A 597 12.61 1.68 5.81
N PRO A 598 11.70 2.50 6.34
CA PRO A 598 11.73 2.86 7.76
C PRO A 598 11.51 1.62 8.63
N LYS A 599 12.13 1.64 9.83
CA LYS A 599 12.06 0.52 10.77
C LYS A 599 10.62 0.20 11.15
N ASN A 600 10.32 -1.09 11.32
CA ASN A 600 9.02 -1.60 11.78
C ASN A 600 7.83 -1.26 10.87
N LEU A 601 8.05 -0.86 9.62
CA LEU A 601 7.00 -0.57 8.67
C LEU A 601 7.12 -1.43 7.40
N ALA A 602 5.99 -1.74 6.80
CA ALA A 602 5.87 -2.41 5.52
C ALA A 602 4.96 -1.60 4.57
N LYS A 603 5.25 -1.63 3.26
CA LYS A 603 4.50 -0.86 2.25
C LYS A 603 3.00 -1.19 2.21
N SER A 604 2.62 -2.42 2.48
CA SER A 604 1.23 -2.85 2.51
C SER A 604 1.07 -3.96 3.56
N VAL A 605 0.06 -3.87 4.41
CA VAL A 605 -0.24 -4.84 5.47
C VAL A 605 -1.32 -5.79 4.94
N THR A 606 -0.94 -7.04 4.67
CA THR A 606 -1.83 -8.07 4.10
C THR A 606 -2.21 -9.16 5.10
N VAL A 607 -1.91 -8.95 6.36
CA VAL A 607 -2.26 -9.82 7.50
C VAL A 607 -2.83 -8.94 8.61
N GLU A 608 -3.69 -9.53 9.43
CA GLU A 608 -4.19 -8.92 10.68
C GLU A 608 -3.22 -9.13 11.82
#